data_31b228599f918f4a7249e26061e60080
#
_entry.id   31b228599f918f4a7249e26061e60080
#
_cell.length_a   1.000
_cell.length_b   1.000
_cell.length_c   1.000
_cell.angle_alpha   90.00
_cell.angle_beta   90.00
_cell.angle_gamma   90.00
#
_symmetry.space_group_name_H-M   'P 1'
#
loop_
_entity.id
_entity.type
_entity.pdbx_description
1 polymer ?
#
loop_
_entity_poly.entity_id
_entity_poly.type
_entity_poly.pdbx_seq_one_letter_code
_entity_poly.pdbx_strand_id
1 'polypeptide(L)'
;HAGWTWRALSSAADALHIAGPDGSEAELRWALIGSHNAANATAAIAAAHHVGVSLDISVKALASFKGVKRRLELLGEPDGVAVYDDFAHHPTAIETTLSALRAQVEAGKLIAIIEPRSNTMRLGEHKAALATCAAAAEHALWSTPPDLQWDLGSIVTANGQEALKSADALIERALAVAAPGDSIVIMSNGGFDGLHGRLLAALEERAQS
;
A
#
# COMPACT_ATOMS: atom_id res chain seq x y z
N HIS A 1 -32.53 -9.24 -0.74
CA HIS A 1 -32.13 -8.91 -2.12
C HIS A 1 -30.70 -9.39 -2.31
N ALA A 2 -30.47 -10.24 -3.34
CA ALA A 2 -29.13 -10.58 -3.78
C ALA A 2 -28.48 -9.28 -4.32
N GLY A 3 -27.34 -8.91 -3.77
CA GLY A 3 -26.55 -7.78 -4.23
C GLY A 3 -25.37 -8.26 -5.08
N TRP A 4 -24.55 -7.33 -5.54
CA TRP A 4 -23.27 -7.65 -6.15
C TRP A 4 -22.34 -8.24 -5.11
N THR A 5 -21.64 -9.31 -5.48
CA THR A 5 -20.68 -10.00 -4.62
C THR A 5 -19.40 -10.28 -5.37
N TRP A 6 -18.31 -10.48 -4.62
CA TRP A 6 -17.04 -10.93 -5.16
C TRP A 6 -16.40 -11.99 -4.25
N ARG A 7 -15.56 -12.83 -4.84
CA ARG A 7 -14.73 -13.80 -4.14
C ARG A 7 -13.34 -13.80 -4.76
N ALA A 8 -12.30 -13.73 -3.93
CA ALA A 8 -10.92 -13.82 -4.39
C ALA A 8 -10.64 -15.24 -4.93
N LEU A 9 -9.92 -15.31 -6.04
CA LEU A 9 -9.40 -16.53 -6.67
C LEU A 9 -7.89 -16.68 -6.43
N SER A 10 -7.24 -15.65 -5.85
CA SER A 10 -5.84 -15.62 -5.46
C SER A 10 -5.67 -15.01 -4.09
N SER A 11 -4.53 -15.24 -3.42
CA SER A 11 -4.21 -14.66 -2.11
C SER A 11 -4.09 -13.13 -2.15
N ALA A 12 -3.58 -12.59 -3.25
CA ALA A 12 -3.43 -11.15 -3.47
C ALA A 12 -4.72 -10.44 -3.90
N ALA A 13 -5.79 -11.19 -4.22
CA ALA A 13 -7.04 -10.68 -4.79
C ALA A 13 -6.87 -9.89 -6.11
N ASP A 14 -5.88 -10.25 -6.92
CA ASP A 14 -5.66 -9.79 -8.29
C ASP A 14 -6.45 -10.63 -9.32
N ALA A 15 -7.07 -11.70 -8.86
CA ALA A 15 -8.02 -12.53 -9.58
C ALA A 15 -9.30 -12.67 -8.76
N LEU A 16 -10.43 -12.33 -9.34
CA LEU A 16 -11.74 -12.26 -8.67
C LEU A 16 -12.80 -13.01 -9.47
N HIS A 17 -13.70 -13.68 -8.76
CA HIS A 17 -14.99 -14.08 -9.28
C HIS A 17 -16.04 -13.05 -8.81
N ILE A 18 -16.78 -12.48 -9.74
CA ILE A 18 -17.79 -11.44 -9.49
C ILE A 18 -19.15 -11.98 -9.92
N ALA A 19 -20.17 -11.79 -9.07
CA ALA A 19 -21.54 -12.22 -9.35
C ALA A 19 -22.52 -11.07 -9.15
N GLY A 20 -23.42 -10.90 -10.10
CA GLY A 20 -24.48 -9.88 -10.12
C GLY A 20 -25.81 -10.39 -9.58
N PRO A 21 -26.73 -9.49 -9.18
CA PRO A 21 -28.04 -9.83 -8.66
C PRO A 21 -28.97 -10.44 -9.72
N ASP A 22 -28.64 -10.32 -11.00
CA ASP A 22 -29.36 -10.85 -12.16
C ASP A 22 -28.88 -12.27 -12.55
N GLY A 23 -27.94 -12.85 -11.77
CA GLY A 23 -27.33 -14.14 -12.06
C GLY A 23 -26.17 -14.07 -13.06
N SER A 24 -25.75 -12.89 -13.49
CA SER A 24 -24.53 -12.73 -14.28
C SER A 24 -23.29 -13.03 -13.45
N GLU A 25 -22.31 -13.71 -14.05
CA GLU A 25 -21.03 -14.04 -13.39
C GLU A 25 -19.87 -13.82 -14.36
N ALA A 26 -18.72 -13.37 -13.84
CA ALA A 26 -17.51 -13.22 -14.60
C ALA A 26 -16.25 -13.31 -13.72
N GLU A 27 -15.11 -13.67 -14.34
CA GLU A 27 -13.80 -13.57 -13.71
C GLU A 27 -13.08 -12.29 -14.16
N LEU A 28 -12.53 -11.55 -13.19
CA LEU A 28 -11.64 -10.42 -13.41
C LEU A 28 -10.22 -10.82 -13.01
N ARG A 29 -9.26 -10.60 -13.92
CA ARG A 29 -7.81 -10.63 -13.63
C ARG A 29 -7.23 -9.28 -14.00
N TRP A 30 -6.54 -8.65 -13.08
CA TRP A 30 -6.06 -7.29 -13.22
C TRP A 30 -4.78 -7.03 -12.43
N ALA A 31 -4.23 -5.82 -12.54
CA ALA A 31 -2.96 -5.45 -11.89
C ALA A 31 -3.10 -5.01 -10.42
N LEU A 32 -4.33 -4.76 -9.94
CA LEU A 32 -4.53 -4.27 -8.58
C LEU A 32 -4.71 -5.41 -7.59
N ILE A 33 -4.21 -5.21 -6.37
CA ILE A 33 -4.23 -6.20 -5.29
C ILE A 33 -5.07 -5.73 -4.10
N GLY A 34 -5.45 -6.68 -3.25
CA GLY A 34 -6.11 -6.43 -1.99
C GLY A 34 -7.64 -6.38 -2.06
N SER A 35 -8.26 -6.79 -0.96
CA SER A 35 -9.72 -6.87 -0.82
C SER A 35 -10.43 -5.52 -1.01
N HIS A 36 -9.77 -4.41 -0.64
CA HIS A 36 -10.32 -3.07 -0.84
C HIS A 36 -10.46 -2.72 -2.33
N ASN A 37 -9.49 -3.11 -3.18
CA ASN A 37 -9.59 -2.92 -4.62
C ASN A 37 -10.63 -3.86 -5.23
N ALA A 38 -10.76 -5.10 -4.75
CA ALA A 38 -11.84 -6.00 -5.16
C ALA A 38 -13.23 -5.42 -4.85
N ALA A 39 -13.40 -4.82 -3.67
CA ALA A 39 -14.64 -4.12 -3.31
C ALA A 39 -14.90 -2.90 -4.20
N ASN A 40 -13.86 -2.10 -4.50
CA ASN A 40 -13.94 -0.95 -5.41
C ASN A 40 -14.32 -1.39 -6.83
N ALA A 41 -13.73 -2.46 -7.36
CA ALA A 41 -14.08 -3.04 -8.65
C ALA A 41 -15.56 -3.44 -8.70
N THR A 42 -16.01 -4.16 -7.69
CA THR A 42 -17.40 -4.62 -7.61
C THR A 42 -18.37 -3.46 -7.54
N ALA A 43 -18.05 -2.40 -6.77
CA ALA A 43 -18.86 -1.18 -6.71
C ALA A 43 -18.90 -0.44 -8.06
N ALA A 44 -17.76 -0.35 -8.75
CA ALA A 44 -17.67 0.27 -10.07
C ALA A 44 -18.50 -0.49 -11.11
N ILE A 45 -18.42 -1.84 -11.10
CA ILE A 45 -19.23 -2.71 -11.95
C ILE A 45 -20.72 -2.51 -11.66
N ALA A 46 -21.11 -2.49 -10.39
CA ALA A 46 -22.50 -2.27 -9.99
C ALA A 46 -23.05 -0.92 -10.49
N ALA A 47 -22.24 0.14 -10.38
CA ALA A 47 -22.61 1.46 -10.87
C ALA A 47 -22.74 1.50 -12.41
N ALA A 48 -21.80 0.88 -13.13
CA ALA A 48 -21.83 0.77 -14.58
C ALA A 48 -23.04 -0.04 -15.08
N HIS A 49 -23.32 -1.16 -14.41
CA HIS A 49 -24.49 -2.01 -14.72
C HIS A 49 -25.81 -1.23 -14.53
N HIS A 50 -25.90 -0.38 -13.51
CA HIS A 50 -27.09 0.44 -13.26
C HIS A 50 -27.43 1.37 -14.43
N VAL A 51 -26.44 1.79 -15.21
CA VAL A 51 -26.62 2.63 -16.41
C VAL A 51 -26.57 1.83 -17.72
N GLY A 52 -26.67 0.50 -17.64
CA GLY A 52 -26.85 -0.38 -18.80
C GLY A 52 -25.56 -0.96 -19.40
N VAL A 53 -24.42 -0.84 -18.73
CA VAL A 53 -23.17 -1.48 -19.17
C VAL A 53 -23.17 -2.94 -18.69
N SER A 54 -22.91 -3.89 -19.59
CA SER A 54 -22.86 -5.31 -19.24
C SER A 54 -21.65 -5.66 -18.37
N LEU A 55 -21.75 -6.75 -17.61
CA LEU A 55 -20.66 -7.27 -16.78
C LEU A 55 -19.40 -7.56 -17.59
N ASP A 56 -19.54 -8.18 -18.78
CA ASP A 56 -18.41 -8.49 -19.67
C ASP A 56 -17.63 -7.26 -20.13
N ILE A 57 -18.33 -6.16 -20.45
CA ILE A 57 -17.69 -4.90 -20.83
C ILE A 57 -16.94 -4.31 -19.65
N SER A 58 -17.58 -4.31 -18.47
CA SER A 58 -16.99 -3.78 -17.24
C SER A 58 -15.72 -4.54 -16.83
N VAL A 59 -15.76 -5.87 -16.89
CA VAL A 59 -14.59 -6.73 -16.56
C VAL A 59 -13.45 -6.50 -17.56
N LYS A 60 -13.74 -6.44 -18.86
CA LYS A 60 -12.70 -6.12 -19.89
C LYS A 60 -12.06 -4.75 -19.66
N ALA A 61 -12.84 -3.74 -19.29
CA ALA A 61 -12.33 -2.41 -19.00
C ALA A 61 -11.42 -2.43 -17.76
N LEU A 62 -11.84 -3.09 -16.69
CA LEU A 62 -11.05 -3.20 -15.46
C LEU A 62 -9.78 -4.04 -15.65
N ALA A 63 -9.79 -5.09 -16.47
CA ALA A 63 -8.61 -5.89 -16.78
C ALA A 63 -7.49 -5.08 -17.45
N SER A 64 -7.85 -4.01 -18.17
CA SER A 64 -6.88 -3.07 -18.77
C SER A 64 -6.51 -1.88 -17.88
N PHE A 65 -7.15 -1.74 -16.72
CA PHE A 65 -6.95 -0.61 -15.81
C PHE A 65 -5.62 -0.75 -15.05
N LYS A 66 -4.72 0.20 -15.25
CA LYS A 66 -3.36 0.18 -14.67
C LYS A 66 -3.26 0.77 -13.26
N GLY A 67 -4.40 1.10 -12.65
CA GLY A 67 -4.42 1.71 -11.33
C GLY A 67 -4.38 3.24 -11.37
N VAL A 68 -4.28 3.81 -10.19
CA VAL A 68 -4.17 5.24 -9.94
C VAL A 68 -2.77 5.52 -9.39
N LYS A 69 -2.15 6.61 -9.81
CA LYS A 69 -0.86 7.05 -9.26
C LYS A 69 -0.90 7.08 -7.72
N ARG A 70 0.20 6.67 -7.11
CA ARG A 70 0.34 6.62 -5.66
C ARG A 70 -0.69 5.70 -4.98
N ARG A 71 -1.06 4.58 -5.61
CA ARG A 71 -1.88 3.51 -5.03
C ARG A 71 -1.18 2.18 -5.29
N LEU A 72 -0.21 1.83 -4.42
CA LEU A 72 0.75 0.75 -4.61
C LEU A 72 1.41 0.80 -6.01
N GLU A 73 1.79 2.00 -6.43
CA GLU A 73 2.47 2.23 -7.69
C GLU A 73 3.91 1.73 -7.59
N LEU A 74 4.29 0.74 -8.40
CA LEU A 74 5.67 0.29 -8.49
C LEU A 74 6.51 1.37 -9.19
N LEU A 75 7.48 1.94 -8.47
CA LEU A 75 8.39 2.96 -8.99
C LEU A 75 9.60 2.37 -9.70
N GLY A 76 10.05 1.17 -9.29
CA GLY A 76 11.19 0.46 -9.86
C GLY A 76 11.67 -0.65 -8.95
N GLU A 77 12.69 -1.39 -9.43
CA GLU A 77 13.30 -2.51 -8.71
C GLU A 77 14.85 -2.41 -8.71
N PRO A 78 15.43 -1.27 -8.30
CA PRO A 78 16.88 -1.15 -8.24
C PRO A 78 17.47 -2.10 -7.19
N ASP A 79 18.63 -2.68 -7.47
CA ASP A 79 19.32 -3.66 -6.63
C ASP A 79 18.44 -4.87 -6.24
N GLY A 80 17.47 -5.22 -7.09
CA GLY A 80 16.52 -6.30 -6.83
C GLY A 80 15.53 -6.00 -5.68
N VAL A 81 15.37 -4.74 -5.26
CA VAL A 81 14.43 -4.29 -4.23
C VAL A 81 13.27 -3.58 -4.90
N ALA A 82 12.06 -4.12 -4.78
CA ALA A 82 10.85 -3.50 -5.31
C ALA A 82 10.45 -2.29 -4.47
N VAL A 83 10.32 -1.10 -5.08
CA VAL A 83 9.96 0.15 -4.40
C VAL A 83 8.60 0.63 -4.86
N TYR A 84 7.67 0.78 -3.91
CA TYR A 84 6.29 1.20 -4.15
C TYR A 84 6.00 2.58 -3.54
N ASP A 85 5.14 3.37 -4.21
CA ASP A 85 4.53 4.60 -3.67
C ASP A 85 3.06 4.36 -3.35
N ASP A 86 2.63 4.72 -2.14
CA ASP A 86 1.24 4.65 -1.72
C ASP A 86 0.78 5.91 -0.96
N PHE A 87 -0.46 6.31 -1.20
CA PHE A 87 -1.05 7.50 -0.57
C PHE A 87 -1.62 7.21 0.83
N ALA A 88 -1.53 5.99 1.33
CA ALA A 88 -2.03 5.62 2.66
C ALA A 88 -1.37 6.49 3.74
N HIS A 89 -2.19 7.11 4.57
CA HIS A 89 -1.79 8.00 5.65
C HIS A 89 -2.71 7.91 6.88
N HIS A 90 -3.67 6.99 6.87
CA HIS A 90 -4.57 6.66 7.98
C HIS A 90 -4.33 5.22 8.41
N PRO A 91 -4.39 4.86 9.72
CA PRO A 91 -4.06 3.52 10.19
C PRO A 91 -4.75 2.38 9.44
N THR A 92 -6.05 2.48 9.19
CA THR A 92 -6.80 1.48 8.42
C THR A 92 -6.28 1.34 6.99
N ALA A 93 -5.93 2.45 6.32
CA ALA A 93 -5.38 2.40 4.96
C ALA A 93 -3.97 1.79 4.95
N ILE A 94 -3.12 2.15 5.93
CA ILE A 94 -1.79 1.57 6.11
C ILE A 94 -1.89 0.05 6.29
N GLU A 95 -2.69 -0.41 7.24
CA GLU A 95 -2.91 -1.83 7.52
C GLU A 95 -3.41 -2.59 6.29
N THR A 96 -4.41 -2.04 5.59
CA THR A 96 -5.01 -2.67 4.41
C THR A 96 -3.99 -2.77 3.27
N THR A 97 -3.22 -1.72 3.00
CA THR A 97 -2.20 -1.70 1.96
C THR A 97 -1.07 -2.67 2.28
N LEU A 98 -0.54 -2.65 3.52
CA LEU A 98 0.55 -3.55 3.92
C LEU A 98 0.11 -5.02 3.90
N SER A 99 -1.11 -5.32 4.35
CA SER A 99 -1.65 -6.68 4.29
C SER A 99 -1.81 -7.18 2.84
N ALA A 100 -2.26 -6.30 1.94
CA ALA A 100 -2.40 -6.63 0.52
C ALA A 100 -1.02 -6.90 -0.13
N LEU A 101 -0.04 -6.04 0.14
CA LEU A 101 1.32 -6.19 -0.39
C LEU A 101 2.00 -7.44 0.21
N ARG A 102 1.83 -7.72 1.50
CA ARG A 102 2.36 -8.93 2.14
C ARG A 102 1.80 -10.21 1.53
N ALA A 103 0.53 -10.21 1.14
CA ALA A 103 -0.10 -11.36 0.46
C ALA A 103 0.43 -11.60 -0.96
N GLN A 104 0.99 -10.57 -1.61
CA GLN A 104 1.61 -10.65 -2.94
C GLN A 104 3.09 -11.06 -2.87
N VAL A 105 3.81 -10.57 -1.85
CA VAL A 105 5.25 -10.85 -1.69
C VAL A 105 5.42 -12.26 -1.12
N GLU A 106 5.78 -13.22 -1.97
CA GLU A 106 5.94 -14.63 -1.58
C GLU A 106 7.18 -14.87 -0.70
N ALA A 107 8.26 -14.12 -0.97
CA ALA A 107 9.51 -14.20 -0.24
C ALA A 107 10.10 -12.79 -0.06
N GLY A 108 11.01 -12.63 0.90
CA GLY A 108 11.61 -11.35 1.22
C GLY A 108 10.84 -10.58 2.29
N LYS A 109 11.47 -9.52 2.80
CA LYS A 109 10.91 -8.64 3.81
C LYS A 109 10.06 -7.54 3.17
N LEU A 110 9.04 -7.10 3.92
CA LEU A 110 8.28 -5.91 3.64
C LEU A 110 8.76 -4.79 4.58
N ILE A 111 9.24 -3.71 3.99
CA ILE A 111 9.75 -2.53 4.71
C ILE A 111 8.80 -1.38 4.43
N ALA A 112 8.17 -0.82 5.45
CA ALA A 112 7.27 0.32 5.34
C ALA A 112 7.97 1.61 5.79
N ILE A 113 7.96 2.65 4.96
CA ILE A 113 8.40 4.00 5.32
C ILE A 113 7.16 4.89 5.38
N ILE A 114 6.81 5.39 6.57
CA ILE A 114 5.50 6.01 6.82
C ILE A 114 5.65 7.45 7.29
N GLU A 115 4.96 8.38 6.62
CA GLU A 115 4.87 9.79 7.03
C GLU A 115 3.50 10.09 7.67
N PRO A 116 3.42 10.32 8.99
CA PRO A 116 2.18 10.68 9.68
C PRO A 116 1.82 12.15 9.49
N ARG A 117 1.41 12.55 8.27
CA ARG A 117 1.27 13.95 7.86
C ARG A 117 -0.14 14.53 8.00
N SER A 118 -1.19 13.72 8.00
CA SER A 118 -2.57 14.22 8.06
C SER A 118 -2.86 14.93 9.40
N ASN A 119 -3.79 15.89 9.42
CA ASN A 119 -4.15 16.63 10.61
C ASN A 119 -4.57 15.72 11.77
N THR A 120 -5.36 14.66 11.51
CA THR A 120 -5.78 13.68 12.51
C THR A 120 -4.59 12.90 13.07
N MET A 121 -3.61 12.57 12.24
CA MET A 121 -2.37 11.91 12.66
C MET A 121 -1.52 12.85 13.54
N ARG A 122 -1.38 14.14 13.15
CA ARG A 122 -0.63 15.14 13.93
C ARG A 122 -1.26 15.42 15.30
N LEU A 123 -2.60 15.39 15.40
CA LEU A 123 -3.32 15.55 16.66
C LEU A 123 -3.32 14.30 17.55
N GLY A 124 -2.89 13.15 17.02
CA GLY A 124 -2.78 11.90 17.74
C GLY A 124 -4.13 11.22 18.04
N GLU A 125 -5.16 11.49 17.26
CA GLU A 125 -6.48 10.87 17.42
C GLU A 125 -6.46 9.34 17.24
N HIS A 126 -5.44 8.82 16.52
CA HIS A 126 -5.33 7.40 16.17
C HIS A 126 -4.14 6.69 16.83
N LYS A 127 -3.58 7.23 17.93
CA LYS A 127 -2.36 6.70 18.57
C LYS A 127 -2.38 5.18 18.80
N ALA A 128 -3.48 4.65 19.34
CA ALA A 128 -3.60 3.24 19.63
C ALA A 128 -3.56 2.35 18.36
N ALA A 129 -4.18 2.83 17.27
CA ALA A 129 -4.20 2.12 16.00
C ALA A 129 -2.85 2.18 15.26
N LEU A 130 -2.06 3.26 15.48
CA LEU A 130 -0.73 3.38 14.88
C LEU A 130 0.24 2.32 15.37
N ALA A 131 0.13 1.90 16.62
CA ALA A 131 0.98 0.86 17.20
C ALA A 131 0.93 -0.46 16.44
N THR A 132 -0.21 -0.77 15.80
CA THR A 132 -0.45 -2.09 15.19
C THR A 132 -0.66 -2.06 13.69
N CYS A 133 -0.97 -0.90 13.11
CA CYS A 133 -1.33 -0.81 11.68
C CYS A 133 -0.21 -1.22 10.72
N ALA A 134 1.05 -1.20 11.16
CA ALA A 134 2.20 -1.62 10.37
C ALA A 134 2.70 -3.04 10.70
N ALA A 135 1.92 -3.85 11.42
CA ALA A 135 2.32 -5.19 11.87
C ALA A 135 2.61 -6.19 10.73
N ALA A 136 2.10 -5.95 9.52
CA ALA A 136 2.38 -6.79 8.36
C ALA A 136 3.78 -6.55 7.74
N ALA A 137 4.49 -5.49 8.15
CA ALA A 137 5.85 -5.19 7.71
C ALA A 137 6.87 -5.71 8.73
N GLU A 138 7.97 -6.32 8.25
CA GLU A 138 9.09 -6.73 9.10
C GLU A 138 9.85 -5.52 9.66
N HIS A 139 9.88 -4.41 8.91
CA HIS A 139 10.41 -3.15 9.38
C HIS A 139 9.43 -2.02 9.08
N ALA A 140 9.04 -1.26 10.10
CA ALA A 140 8.26 -0.05 9.94
C ALA A 140 9.08 1.15 10.43
N LEU A 141 9.41 2.03 9.49
CA LEU A 141 10.24 3.23 9.68
C LEU A 141 9.33 4.46 9.60
N TRP A 142 9.15 5.12 10.73
CA TRP A 142 8.26 6.26 10.84
C TRP A 142 9.03 7.57 10.79
N SER A 143 8.58 8.50 9.95
CA SER A 143 9.04 9.88 10.00
C SER A 143 8.46 10.60 11.22
N THR A 144 9.30 11.37 11.93
CA THR A 144 8.86 12.23 13.02
C THR A 144 8.90 13.70 12.58
N PRO A 145 7.84 14.24 11.96
CA PRO A 145 7.80 15.63 11.57
C PRO A 145 7.89 16.55 12.80
N PRO A 146 8.53 17.74 12.68
CA PRO A 146 8.80 18.62 13.82
C PRO A 146 7.53 19.23 14.45
N ASP A 147 6.43 19.24 13.72
CA ASP A 147 5.14 19.76 14.13
C ASP A 147 4.19 18.70 14.72
N LEU A 148 4.70 17.50 14.97
CA LEU A 148 3.93 16.43 15.63
C LEU A 148 3.70 16.81 17.12
N GLN A 149 2.45 16.85 17.56
CA GLN A 149 2.04 17.32 18.88
C GLN A 149 2.13 16.26 19.99
N TRP A 150 2.66 15.08 19.69
CA TRP A 150 2.77 13.95 20.61
C TRP A 150 4.01 13.10 20.30
N ASP A 151 4.42 12.28 21.26
CA ASP A 151 5.60 11.41 21.11
C ASP A 151 5.24 10.13 20.33
N LEU A 152 5.46 10.18 19.02
CA LEU A 152 5.34 9.02 18.13
C LEU A 152 6.36 7.94 18.50
N GLY A 153 7.59 8.36 18.83
CA GLY A 153 8.69 7.45 19.12
C GLY A 153 8.34 6.46 20.23
N SER A 154 7.77 6.93 21.34
CA SER A 154 7.40 6.05 22.45
C SER A 154 6.36 4.99 22.07
N ILE A 155 5.46 5.31 21.15
CA ILE A 155 4.38 4.38 20.73
C ILE A 155 4.92 3.33 19.77
N VAL A 156 5.67 3.74 18.74
CA VAL A 156 6.12 2.82 17.69
C VAL A 156 7.27 1.93 18.16
N THR A 157 8.20 2.45 18.98
CA THR A 157 9.31 1.66 19.52
C THR A 157 8.86 0.59 20.51
N ALA A 158 7.80 0.82 21.25
CA ALA A 158 7.20 -0.21 22.11
C ALA A 158 6.70 -1.44 21.32
N ASN A 159 6.49 -1.28 19.99
CA ASN A 159 6.06 -2.33 19.07
C ASN A 159 7.18 -2.82 18.13
N GLY A 160 8.44 -2.54 18.46
CA GLY A 160 9.59 -2.96 17.66
C GLY A 160 9.79 -2.18 16.35
N GLN A 161 9.10 -1.03 16.19
CA GLN A 161 9.21 -0.17 15.04
C GLN A 161 10.15 1.01 15.32
N GLU A 162 10.58 1.74 14.30
CA GLU A 162 11.59 2.79 14.42
C GLU A 162 11.03 4.16 14.06
N ALA A 163 11.34 5.19 14.86
CA ALA A 163 10.99 6.58 14.62
C ALA A 163 12.26 7.37 14.27
N LEU A 164 12.29 7.99 13.08
CA LEU A 164 13.46 8.66 12.52
C LEU A 164 13.13 10.12 12.17
N LYS A 165 14.10 11.03 12.33
CA LYS A 165 13.86 12.47 12.30
C LYS A 165 14.06 13.13 10.94
N SER A 166 14.64 12.42 9.98
CA SER A 166 14.94 13.00 8.65
C SER A 166 14.76 11.98 7.54
N ALA A 167 14.55 12.46 6.32
CA ALA A 167 14.51 11.60 5.13
C ALA A 167 15.85 10.88 4.91
N ASP A 168 16.98 11.51 5.24
CA ASP A 168 18.32 10.89 5.15
C ASP A 168 18.41 9.66 6.07
N ALA A 169 18.00 9.80 7.33
CA ALA A 169 18.02 8.70 8.30
C ALA A 169 17.07 7.57 7.89
N LEU A 170 15.91 7.88 7.29
CA LEU A 170 14.98 6.89 6.75
C LEU A 170 15.60 6.11 5.58
N ILE A 171 16.25 6.79 4.65
CA ILE A 171 16.93 6.18 3.51
C ILE A 171 18.09 5.30 4.00
N GLU A 172 18.97 5.83 4.85
CA GLU A 172 20.11 5.07 5.41
C GLU A 172 19.63 3.81 6.09
N ARG A 173 18.57 3.90 6.92
CA ARG A 173 18.03 2.75 7.62
C ARG A 173 17.38 1.74 6.69
N ALA A 174 16.63 2.20 5.67
CA ALA A 174 16.03 1.34 4.67
C ALA A 174 17.11 0.56 3.89
N LEU A 175 18.18 1.23 3.45
CA LEU A 175 19.32 0.58 2.78
C LEU A 175 20.02 -0.47 3.66
N ALA A 176 20.13 -0.20 4.98
CA ALA A 176 20.80 -1.11 5.92
C ALA A 176 20.01 -2.40 6.16
N VAL A 177 18.68 -2.39 6.00
CA VAL A 177 17.83 -3.55 6.28
C VAL A 177 17.35 -4.28 5.02
N ALA A 178 17.32 -3.59 3.88
CA ALA A 178 16.86 -4.13 2.61
C ALA A 178 17.93 -4.97 1.91
N ALA A 179 17.51 -6.11 1.37
CA ALA A 179 18.30 -7.01 0.55
C ALA A 179 17.56 -7.30 -0.78
N PRO A 180 18.25 -7.78 -1.84
CA PRO A 180 17.58 -8.23 -3.05
C PRO A 180 16.46 -9.23 -2.76
N GLY A 181 15.30 -9.03 -3.39
CA GLY A 181 14.07 -9.79 -3.15
C GLY A 181 13.13 -9.16 -2.11
N ASP A 182 13.56 -8.10 -1.39
CA ASP A 182 12.71 -7.37 -0.46
C ASP A 182 11.82 -6.33 -1.18
N SER A 183 10.79 -5.87 -0.49
CA SER A 183 9.89 -4.81 -0.96
C SER A 183 9.89 -3.63 0.01
N ILE A 184 10.01 -2.41 -0.51
CA ILE A 184 9.87 -1.17 0.25
C ILE A 184 8.60 -0.46 -0.21
N VAL A 185 7.72 -0.08 0.71
CA VAL A 185 6.57 0.78 0.41
C VAL A 185 6.68 2.10 1.14
N ILE A 186 6.60 3.20 0.38
CA ILE A 186 6.64 4.57 0.90
C ILE A 186 5.20 5.06 0.99
N MET A 187 4.76 5.40 2.21
CA MET A 187 3.39 5.79 2.52
C MET A 187 3.33 7.25 2.96
N SER A 188 2.83 8.12 2.08
CA SER A 188 2.73 9.55 2.36
C SER A 188 1.63 10.19 1.51
N ASN A 189 0.92 11.18 2.06
CA ASN A 189 0.01 12.05 1.30
C ASN A 189 0.66 13.35 0.83
N GLY A 190 1.99 13.48 0.94
CA GLY A 190 2.77 14.65 0.57
C GLY A 190 3.94 14.34 -0.37
N GLY A 191 4.85 15.30 -0.49
CA GLY A 191 6.08 15.16 -1.30
C GLY A 191 7.21 14.44 -0.59
N PHE A 192 7.13 14.30 0.73
CA PHE A 192 8.07 13.58 1.61
C PHE A 192 9.56 13.91 1.31
N ASP A 193 9.85 15.18 1.15
CA ASP A 193 11.19 15.73 0.86
C ASP A 193 11.93 15.03 -0.30
N GLY A 194 11.16 14.56 -1.30
CA GLY A 194 11.69 13.83 -2.44
C GLY A 194 12.25 12.45 -2.13
N LEU A 195 11.89 11.86 -0.98
CA LEU A 195 12.39 10.58 -0.49
C LEU A 195 12.30 9.47 -1.54
N HIS A 196 11.23 9.43 -2.33
CA HIS A 196 11.03 8.42 -3.37
C HIS A 196 12.20 8.37 -4.37
N GLY A 197 12.51 9.51 -5.02
CA GLY A 197 13.60 9.57 -6.00
C GLY A 197 14.98 9.39 -5.37
N ARG A 198 15.17 9.89 -4.15
CA ARG A 198 16.43 9.76 -3.41
C ARG A 198 16.70 8.30 -3.00
N LEU A 199 15.69 7.57 -2.55
CA LEU A 199 15.81 6.16 -2.21
C LEU A 199 16.12 5.31 -3.44
N LEU A 200 15.43 5.55 -4.57
CA LEU A 200 15.71 4.85 -5.83
C LEU A 200 17.16 5.07 -6.26
N ALA A 201 17.64 6.31 -6.29
CA ALA A 201 19.02 6.63 -6.64
C ALA A 201 20.04 5.95 -5.70
N ALA A 202 19.79 5.95 -4.39
CA ALA A 202 20.66 5.32 -3.42
C ALA A 202 20.72 3.78 -3.57
N LEU A 203 19.62 3.13 -3.94
CA LEU A 203 19.59 1.70 -4.28
C LEU A 203 20.33 1.40 -5.59
N GLU A 204 20.21 2.28 -6.60
CA GLU A 204 20.97 2.17 -7.86
C GLU A 204 22.48 2.29 -7.64
N GLU A 205 22.91 3.25 -6.79
CA GLU A 205 24.32 3.41 -6.41
C GLU A 205 24.84 2.18 -5.65
N ARG A 206 24.05 1.62 -4.73
CA ARG A 206 24.41 0.38 -4.01
C ARG A 206 24.58 -0.81 -4.93
N ALA A 207 23.75 -0.95 -5.97
CA ALA A 207 23.84 -2.02 -6.96
C ALA A 207 25.11 -1.97 -7.81
N GLN A 208 25.78 -0.81 -7.88
CA GLN A 208 27.00 -0.59 -8.66
C GLN A 208 28.30 -0.77 -7.85
N SER A 209 28.18 -0.93 -6.53
CA SER A 209 29.30 -1.01 -5.58
C SER A 209 29.67 -2.44 -5.26
#